data_7add54098a12aabb77ecb6d421b550a4
#
_entry.id   7add54098a12aabb77ecb6d421b550a4
#
_cell.length_a   1.000
_cell.length_b   1.000
_cell.length_c   1.000
_cell.angle_alpha   90.00
_cell.angle_beta   90.00
_cell.angle_gamma   90.00
#
_symmetry.space_group_name_H-M   'P 1'
#
loop_
_entity.id
_entity.type
_entity.pdbx_description
1 polymer ?
#
loop_
_entity_poly.entity_id
_entity_poly.type
_entity_poly.pdbx_seq_one_letter_code
_entity_poly.pdbx_strand_id
1 'polypeptide(L)'
;MSNADFTVEKISLTNLPSRSSDVTFMLKFFIYISVIGIAIFFAMNDSLWIKSVGVFLMGAIFAHGVELQHQVLHAQGIKNRKGNEIIGILLGLPMLVSYADYKYSHLNHHKFLGTPQNKEYFDYGDQYGTLSFMTIWALVSRLFMIPQYYAFIKKAFIALTFQDYEDTTPKVSKQIRRDYLVMISFMTVLATLSYLYGWEIIATFWLIPFVVIASPIHALIEMPEHYQCNTESTHQYSNTRTIKSNAFMTWFTNGNNFHVEHHMMPGLPIDRLHDLHAKISGKYEHYSPTYRAFYMGVLKKMLRKESNE
;
A
#
# COMPACT_ATOMS: atom_id res chain seq x y z
N MET A 1 22.99 31.33 -5.36
CA MET A 1 21.54 31.43 -5.61
C MET A 1 20.85 31.17 -4.29
N SER A 2 20.02 32.11 -3.85
CA SER A 2 19.54 32.28 -2.50
C SER A 2 18.71 31.09 -2.01
N ASN A 3 19.05 30.65 -0.78
CA ASN A 3 18.15 29.80 0.03
C ASN A 3 16.81 30.55 0.18
N ALA A 4 15.85 30.21 -0.65
CA ALA A 4 14.48 30.56 -0.40
C ALA A 4 14.07 29.71 0.81
N ASP A 5 14.09 30.30 1.99
CA ASP A 5 13.46 29.80 3.20
C ASP A 5 11.98 29.58 2.90
N PHE A 6 11.63 28.36 2.49
CA PHE A 6 10.26 27.90 2.57
C PHE A 6 9.97 27.59 4.03
N THR A 7 9.81 28.65 4.81
CA THR A 7 9.09 28.55 6.07
C THR A 7 7.75 27.91 5.72
N VAL A 8 7.57 26.67 6.16
CA VAL A 8 6.25 26.02 6.18
C VAL A 8 5.33 27.00 6.89
N GLU A 9 4.54 27.74 6.12
CA GLU A 9 3.48 28.58 6.65
C GLU A 9 2.71 27.68 7.59
N LYS A 10 2.72 27.97 8.90
CA LYS A 10 1.99 27.20 9.90
C LYS A 10 0.53 27.22 9.47
N ILE A 11 0.14 26.25 8.66
CA ILE A 11 -1.25 26.09 8.24
C ILE A 11 -2.00 25.86 9.54
N SER A 12 -2.79 26.86 9.94
CA SER A 12 -3.61 26.77 11.14
C SER A 12 -4.61 25.64 10.98
N LEU A 13 -4.28 24.47 11.52
CA LEU A 13 -5.10 23.26 11.55
C LEU A 13 -5.82 23.12 12.90
N THR A 14 -5.90 24.22 13.66
CA THR A 14 -6.41 24.25 15.04
C THR A 14 -7.83 23.67 15.20
N ASN A 15 -8.57 23.50 14.10
CA ASN A 15 -9.95 22.97 14.12
C ASN A 15 -10.08 21.57 13.50
N LEU A 16 -8.96 20.91 13.11
CA LEU A 16 -9.03 19.55 12.57
C LEU A 16 -8.87 18.53 13.71
N PRO A 17 -9.70 17.47 13.76
CA PRO A 17 -9.52 16.43 14.75
C PRO A 17 -8.14 15.79 14.59
N SER A 18 -7.48 15.52 15.70
CA SER A 18 -6.16 14.88 15.71
C SER A 18 -6.20 13.39 15.40
N ARG A 19 -7.40 12.82 15.22
CA ARG A 19 -7.60 11.39 15.00
C ARG A 19 -8.95 11.09 14.37
N SER A 20 -9.00 10.06 13.50
CA SER A 20 -10.25 9.48 13.00
C SER A 20 -11.10 8.89 14.13
N SER A 21 -12.43 8.92 13.96
CA SER A 21 -13.36 8.27 14.89
C SER A 21 -13.21 6.76 14.86
N ASP A 22 -13.17 6.11 16.03
CA ASP A 22 -13.20 4.64 16.13
C ASP A 22 -14.41 4.05 15.37
N VAL A 23 -15.57 4.73 15.43
CA VAL A 23 -16.79 4.31 14.73
C VAL A 23 -16.60 4.36 13.21
N THR A 24 -16.04 5.45 12.69
CA THR A 24 -15.77 5.59 11.25
C THR A 24 -14.85 4.50 10.74
N PHE A 25 -13.76 4.22 11.48
CA PHE A 25 -12.85 3.16 11.10
C PHE A 25 -13.49 1.78 11.19
N MET A 26 -14.23 1.49 12.27
CA MET A 26 -14.94 0.21 12.43
C MET A 26 -15.98 -0.02 11.34
N LEU A 27 -16.64 1.04 10.85
CA LEU A 27 -17.54 0.93 9.69
C LEU A 27 -16.77 0.54 8.41
N LYS A 28 -15.61 1.15 8.14
CA LYS A 28 -14.74 0.74 7.02
C LYS A 28 -14.32 -0.72 7.14
N PHE A 29 -13.89 -1.13 8.32
CA PHE A 29 -13.50 -2.52 8.59
C PHE A 29 -14.67 -3.49 8.43
N PHE A 30 -15.87 -3.12 8.90
CA PHE A 30 -17.07 -3.92 8.70
C PHE A 30 -17.41 -4.08 7.21
N ILE A 31 -17.35 -3.00 6.43
CA ILE A 31 -17.54 -3.04 4.97
C ILE A 31 -16.51 -3.99 4.33
N TYR A 32 -15.24 -3.88 4.72
CA TYR A 32 -14.17 -4.76 4.24
C TYR A 32 -14.50 -6.24 4.46
N ILE A 33 -14.87 -6.63 5.68
CA ILE A 33 -15.24 -8.02 6.02
C ILE A 33 -16.52 -8.45 5.28
N SER A 34 -17.51 -7.56 5.15
CA SER A 34 -18.75 -7.85 4.43
C SER A 34 -18.50 -8.13 2.94
N VAL A 35 -17.64 -7.34 2.30
CA VAL A 35 -17.27 -7.57 0.90
C VAL A 35 -16.51 -8.90 0.73
N ILE A 36 -15.65 -9.28 1.68
CA ILE A 36 -15.02 -10.62 1.68
C ILE A 36 -16.09 -11.71 1.75
N GLY A 37 -17.06 -11.59 2.64
CA GLY A 37 -18.16 -12.55 2.77
C GLY A 37 -18.98 -12.69 1.46
N ILE A 38 -19.32 -11.57 0.83
CA ILE A 38 -20.00 -11.53 -0.47
C ILE A 38 -19.13 -12.14 -1.57
N ALA A 39 -17.84 -11.84 -1.58
CA ALA A 39 -16.90 -12.40 -2.56
C ALA A 39 -16.77 -13.90 -2.42
N ILE A 40 -16.69 -14.43 -1.19
CA ILE A 40 -16.69 -15.88 -0.92
C ILE A 40 -18.00 -16.51 -1.44
N PHE A 41 -19.15 -15.93 -1.10
CA PHE A 41 -20.45 -16.43 -1.55
C PHE A 41 -20.53 -16.52 -3.08
N PHE A 42 -20.07 -15.52 -3.82
CA PHE A 42 -20.03 -15.54 -5.28
C PHE A 42 -18.98 -16.54 -5.79
N ALA A 43 -17.82 -16.64 -5.17
CA ALA A 43 -16.76 -17.57 -5.57
C ALA A 43 -17.14 -19.05 -5.37
N MET A 44 -18.10 -19.34 -4.51
CA MET A 44 -18.66 -20.69 -4.31
C MET A 44 -19.71 -21.08 -5.36
N ASN A 45 -20.11 -20.16 -6.25
CA ASN A 45 -21.14 -20.45 -7.25
C ASN A 45 -20.63 -21.35 -8.38
N ASP A 46 -21.49 -22.21 -8.94
CA ASP A 46 -21.14 -23.09 -10.05
C ASP A 46 -20.97 -22.34 -11.38
N SER A 47 -21.67 -21.22 -11.55
CA SER A 47 -21.50 -20.36 -12.73
C SER A 47 -20.11 -19.73 -12.75
N LEU A 48 -19.33 -20.00 -13.79
CA LEU A 48 -17.99 -19.43 -13.96
C LEU A 48 -17.97 -17.91 -13.90
N TRP A 49 -19.01 -17.24 -14.44
CA TRP A 49 -19.11 -15.78 -14.40
C TRP A 49 -19.28 -15.25 -12.98
N ILE A 50 -20.20 -15.82 -12.20
CA ILE A 50 -20.43 -15.41 -10.81
C ILE A 50 -19.19 -15.71 -9.97
N LYS A 51 -18.59 -16.88 -10.13
CA LYS A 51 -17.33 -17.26 -9.50
C LYS A 51 -16.22 -16.25 -9.81
N SER A 52 -16.05 -15.87 -11.09
CA SER A 52 -15.03 -14.88 -11.50
C SER A 52 -15.27 -13.50 -10.88
N VAL A 53 -16.53 -13.06 -10.76
CA VAL A 53 -16.87 -11.83 -10.03
C VAL A 53 -16.45 -11.94 -8.56
N GLY A 54 -16.74 -13.07 -7.90
CA GLY A 54 -16.32 -13.30 -6.51
C GLY A 54 -14.80 -13.25 -6.34
N VAL A 55 -14.07 -13.95 -7.21
CA VAL A 55 -12.59 -13.95 -7.22
C VAL A 55 -12.04 -12.55 -7.45
N PHE A 56 -12.62 -11.78 -8.38
CA PHE A 56 -12.20 -10.39 -8.64
C PHE A 56 -12.47 -9.47 -7.45
N LEU A 57 -13.66 -9.53 -6.86
CA LEU A 57 -14.00 -8.75 -5.68
C LEU A 57 -13.07 -9.07 -4.51
N MET A 58 -12.74 -10.35 -4.32
CA MET A 58 -11.82 -10.79 -3.27
C MET A 58 -10.43 -10.19 -3.46
N GLY A 59 -9.87 -10.24 -4.66
CA GLY A 59 -8.58 -9.62 -4.94
C GLY A 59 -8.60 -8.10 -4.78
N ALA A 60 -9.63 -7.43 -5.28
CA ALA A 60 -9.77 -5.99 -5.13
C ALA A 60 -9.85 -5.58 -3.65
N ILE A 61 -10.64 -6.30 -2.83
CA ILE A 61 -10.75 -5.97 -1.42
C ILE A 61 -9.48 -6.34 -0.63
N PHE A 62 -8.69 -7.33 -1.03
CA PHE A 62 -7.39 -7.60 -0.43
C PHE A 62 -6.43 -6.43 -0.61
N ALA A 63 -6.37 -5.83 -1.81
CA ALA A 63 -5.58 -4.62 -2.06
C ALA A 63 -6.07 -3.44 -1.19
N HIS A 64 -7.39 -3.21 -1.12
CA HIS A 64 -7.98 -2.20 -0.23
C HIS A 64 -7.64 -2.46 1.25
N GLY A 65 -7.50 -3.72 1.66
CA GLY A 65 -7.09 -4.10 3.02
C GLY A 65 -5.73 -3.51 3.42
N VAL A 66 -4.77 -3.44 2.50
CA VAL A 66 -3.45 -2.82 2.75
C VAL A 66 -3.60 -1.30 2.95
N GLU A 67 -4.50 -0.64 2.19
CA GLU A 67 -4.79 0.79 2.38
C GLU A 67 -5.44 1.07 3.75
N LEU A 68 -6.30 0.18 4.23
CA LEU A 68 -6.83 0.26 5.60
C LEU A 68 -5.74 -0.04 6.64
N GLN A 69 -4.84 -1.00 6.37
CA GLN A 69 -3.70 -1.30 7.25
C GLN A 69 -2.77 -0.08 7.37
N HIS A 70 -2.58 0.66 6.28
CA HIS A 70 -1.83 1.91 6.27
C HIS A 70 -2.42 2.95 7.25
N GLN A 71 -3.75 3.11 7.29
CA GLN A 71 -4.40 3.95 8.31
C GLN A 71 -4.12 3.44 9.74
N VAL A 72 -4.17 2.13 9.94
CA VAL A 72 -3.96 1.49 11.24
C VAL A 72 -2.53 1.67 11.77
N LEU A 73 -1.51 1.58 10.89
CA LEU A 73 -0.11 1.74 11.29
C LEU A 73 0.21 3.16 11.79
N HIS A 74 -0.50 4.19 11.28
CA HIS A 74 -0.45 5.57 11.78
C HIS A 74 -1.26 5.77 13.08
N ALA A 75 -1.68 4.69 13.75
CA ALA A 75 -2.50 4.70 14.96
C ALA A 75 -3.87 5.39 14.78
N GLN A 76 -4.41 5.40 13.56
CA GLN A 76 -5.67 6.04 13.18
C GLN A 76 -6.81 5.01 12.94
N GLY A 77 -6.63 3.74 13.30
CA GLY A 77 -7.69 2.73 13.36
C GLY A 77 -8.58 2.94 14.59
N ILE A 78 -8.36 2.16 15.64
CA ILE A 78 -9.10 2.28 16.91
C ILE A 78 -8.19 2.69 18.09
N LYS A 79 -8.78 3.26 19.15
CA LYS A 79 -8.03 3.74 20.35
C LYS A 79 -7.31 2.62 21.09
N ASN A 80 -7.93 1.46 21.17
CA ASN A 80 -7.33 0.32 21.82
C ASN A 80 -6.11 -0.17 21.04
N ARG A 81 -4.92 0.02 21.58
CA ARG A 81 -3.65 -0.30 20.89
C ARG A 81 -3.53 -1.76 20.49
N LYS A 82 -3.96 -2.69 21.37
CA LYS A 82 -3.93 -4.15 21.07
C LYS A 82 -4.93 -4.51 19.98
N GLY A 83 -6.15 -3.97 20.07
CA GLY A 83 -7.17 -4.16 19.04
C GLY A 83 -6.72 -3.58 17.69
N ASN A 84 -6.12 -2.38 17.70
CA ASN A 84 -5.56 -1.77 16.50
C ASN A 84 -4.47 -2.64 15.85
N GLU A 85 -3.58 -3.24 16.65
CA GLU A 85 -2.54 -4.15 16.18
C GLU A 85 -3.14 -5.44 15.59
N ILE A 86 -4.13 -6.04 16.25
CA ILE A 86 -4.82 -7.25 15.74
C ILE A 86 -5.50 -6.94 14.39
N ILE A 87 -6.24 -5.84 14.30
CA ILE A 87 -6.89 -5.43 13.05
C ILE A 87 -5.84 -5.20 11.95
N GLY A 88 -4.71 -4.54 12.28
CA GLY A 88 -3.62 -4.34 11.33
C GLY A 88 -3.04 -5.65 10.79
N ILE A 89 -2.87 -6.67 11.62
CA ILE A 89 -2.43 -8.00 11.20
C ILE A 89 -3.48 -8.64 10.27
N LEU A 90 -4.76 -8.61 10.64
CA LEU A 90 -5.84 -9.22 9.85
C LEU A 90 -5.98 -8.56 8.47
N LEU A 91 -5.82 -7.24 8.38
CA LEU A 91 -5.90 -6.50 7.11
C LEU A 91 -4.75 -6.84 6.15
N GLY A 92 -3.52 -7.02 6.67
CA GLY A 92 -2.37 -7.37 5.85
C GLY A 92 -2.25 -8.86 5.51
N LEU A 93 -2.95 -9.72 6.27
CA LEU A 93 -2.82 -11.17 6.17
C LEU A 93 -3.08 -11.73 4.75
N PRO A 94 -4.14 -11.30 4.01
CA PRO A 94 -4.40 -11.82 2.67
C PRO A 94 -3.30 -11.48 1.65
N MET A 95 -2.62 -10.35 1.82
CA MET A 95 -1.52 -9.88 0.96
C MET A 95 -0.13 -10.24 1.50
N LEU A 96 -0.05 -11.01 2.61
CA LEU A 96 1.18 -11.36 3.31
C LEU A 96 2.01 -10.13 3.72
N VAL A 97 1.34 -9.05 4.13
CA VAL A 97 1.97 -7.82 4.62
C VAL A 97 1.98 -7.82 6.14
N SER A 98 3.16 -7.95 6.75
CA SER A 98 3.31 -7.87 8.21
C SER A 98 3.00 -6.46 8.70
N TYR A 99 2.08 -6.34 9.63
CA TYR A 99 1.74 -5.05 10.25
C TYR A 99 2.94 -4.40 10.96
N ALA A 100 3.71 -5.19 11.72
CA ALA A 100 4.83 -4.66 12.49
C ALA A 100 6.01 -4.24 11.59
N ASP A 101 6.30 -5.02 10.54
CA ASP A 101 7.35 -4.72 9.58
C ASP A 101 6.99 -3.50 8.73
N TYR A 102 5.78 -3.47 8.18
CA TYR A 102 5.27 -2.34 7.41
C TYR A 102 5.22 -1.07 8.26
N LYS A 103 4.72 -1.14 9.47
CA LYS A 103 4.73 0.01 10.39
C LYS A 103 6.12 0.54 10.65
N TYR A 104 7.09 -0.34 10.89
CA TYR A 104 8.47 0.06 11.16
C TYR A 104 9.12 0.70 9.94
N SER A 105 9.05 0.04 8.77
CA SER A 105 9.64 0.55 7.52
C SER A 105 8.99 1.87 7.10
N HIS A 106 7.66 1.93 7.13
CA HIS A 106 6.89 3.08 6.68
C HIS A 106 7.08 4.33 7.58
N LEU A 107 7.11 4.17 8.90
CA LEU A 107 7.41 5.30 9.78
C LEU A 107 8.87 5.79 9.63
N ASN A 108 9.81 4.89 9.34
CA ASN A 108 11.16 5.28 8.95
C ASN A 108 11.20 5.98 7.61
N HIS A 109 10.38 5.53 6.63
CA HIS A 109 10.24 6.21 5.36
C HIS A 109 9.76 7.66 5.52
N HIS A 110 8.69 7.92 6.28
CA HIS A 110 8.27 9.29 6.58
C HIS A 110 9.37 10.16 7.20
N LYS A 111 10.21 9.55 8.05
CA LYS A 111 11.28 10.26 8.74
C LYS A 111 12.47 10.55 7.84
N PHE A 112 12.80 9.64 6.94
CA PHE A 112 14.06 9.65 6.20
C PHE A 112 13.90 9.81 4.68
N LEU A 113 12.68 10.03 4.19
CA LEU A 113 12.43 10.29 2.76
C LEU A 113 13.27 11.46 2.27
N GLY A 114 13.93 11.27 1.13
CA GLY A 114 14.87 12.23 0.56
C GLY A 114 16.27 12.18 1.18
N THR A 115 16.57 11.18 2.00
CA THR A 115 17.91 10.96 2.57
C THR A 115 18.41 9.52 2.30
N PRO A 116 19.74 9.26 2.36
CA PRO A 116 20.29 7.91 2.18
C PRO A 116 19.82 6.87 3.21
N GLN A 117 19.22 7.31 4.31
CA GLN A 117 18.69 6.44 5.37
C GLN A 117 17.32 5.85 5.04
N ASN A 118 16.62 6.36 4.02
CA ASN A 118 15.38 5.75 3.55
C ASN A 118 15.65 4.39 2.91
N LYS A 119 15.13 3.33 3.52
CA LYS A 119 15.32 1.94 3.09
C LYS A 119 14.04 1.31 2.51
N GLU A 120 12.92 2.01 2.56
CA GLU A 120 11.69 1.51 1.96
C GLU A 120 11.81 1.55 0.44
N TYR A 121 11.41 0.44 -0.21
CA TYR A 121 11.46 0.33 -1.66
C TYR A 121 10.27 1.07 -2.28
N PHE A 122 10.57 1.97 -3.20
CA PHE A 122 9.58 2.64 -4.05
C PHE A 122 10.05 2.72 -5.49
N ASP A 123 9.12 3.01 -6.38
CA ASP A 123 9.40 3.28 -7.77
C ASP A 123 9.94 4.72 -7.91
N TYR A 124 11.25 4.87 -7.73
CA TYR A 124 11.94 6.14 -7.97
C TYR A 124 12.56 6.18 -9.37
N GLY A 125 12.83 7.39 -9.85
CA GLY A 125 13.56 7.57 -11.11
C GLY A 125 12.74 7.17 -12.33
N ASP A 126 13.43 6.72 -13.37
CA ASP A 126 12.86 6.52 -14.72
C ASP A 126 12.96 5.07 -15.23
N GLN A 127 12.81 4.10 -14.35
CA GLN A 127 12.90 2.68 -14.69
C GLN A 127 11.88 2.21 -15.74
N TYR A 128 10.86 3.01 -16.04
CA TYR A 128 9.85 2.73 -17.07
C TYR A 128 9.89 3.73 -18.24
N GLY A 129 11.02 4.45 -18.40
CA GLY A 129 11.13 5.58 -19.37
C GLY A 129 11.23 5.17 -20.82
N THR A 130 11.81 4.02 -21.15
CA THR A 130 12.01 3.52 -22.51
C THR A 130 11.55 2.09 -22.66
N LEU A 131 10.96 1.75 -23.82
CA LEU A 131 10.50 0.40 -24.10
C LEU A 131 11.69 -0.53 -24.38
N SER A 132 11.95 -1.44 -23.46
CA SER A 132 12.98 -2.48 -23.56
C SER A 132 12.51 -3.76 -22.87
N PHE A 133 13.21 -4.87 -23.10
CA PHE A 133 12.94 -6.12 -22.35
C PHE A 133 13.09 -5.91 -20.85
N MET A 134 14.11 -5.18 -20.41
CA MET A 134 14.34 -4.88 -18.99
C MET A 134 13.22 -4.04 -18.39
N THR A 135 12.72 -3.06 -19.13
CA THR A 135 11.59 -2.22 -18.70
C THR A 135 10.31 -3.03 -18.56
N ILE A 136 10.03 -3.91 -19.52
CA ILE A 136 8.87 -4.82 -19.46
C ILE A 136 9.02 -5.76 -18.25
N TRP A 137 10.20 -6.33 -18.06
CA TRP A 137 10.47 -7.20 -16.91
C TRP A 137 10.32 -6.45 -15.57
N ALA A 138 10.85 -5.23 -15.47
CA ALA A 138 10.71 -4.40 -14.28
C ALA A 138 9.22 -4.12 -13.99
N LEU A 139 8.43 -3.77 -15.02
CA LEU A 139 7.00 -3.53 -14.88
C LEU A 139 6.23 -4.80 -14.46
N VAL A 140 6.49 -5.93 -15.11
CA VAL A 140 5.88 -7.22 -14.74
C VAL A 140 6.26 -7.61 -13.32
N SER A 141 7.54 -7.49 -12.97
CA SER A 141 8.04 -7.78 -11.64
C SER A 141 7.39 -6.91 -10.58
N ARG A 142 7.14 -5.63 -10.88
CA ARG A 142 6.45 -4.69 -9.99
C ARG A 142 4.97 -5.04 -9.86
N LEU A 143 4.27 -5.26 -10.98
CA LEU A 143 2.85 -5.59 -10.97
C LEU A 143 2.54 -6.87 -10.18
N PHE A 144 3.38 -7.88 -10.31
CA PHE A 144 3.21 -9.14 -9.58
C PHE A 144 3.99 -9.20 -8.27
N MET A 145 4.52 -8.07 -7.79
CA MET A 145 5.20 -7.94 -6.49
C MET A 145 6.31 -9.00 -6.24
N ILE A 146 7.05 -9.38 -7.28
CA ILE A 146 8.07 -10.44 -7.20
C ILE A 146 9.13 -10.18 -6.11
N PRO A 147 9.67 -8.95 -5.96
CA PRO A 147 10.63 -8.65 -4.89
C PRO A 147 10.06 -8.85 -3.49
N GLN A 148 8.75 -8.58 -3.31
CA GLN A 148 8.07 -8.73 -2.03
C GLN A 148 7.93 -10.21 -1.63
N TYR A 149 7.68 -11.11 -2.60
CA TYR A 149 7.67 -12.56 -2.32
C TYR A 149 9.04 -13.07 -1.88
N TYR A 150 10.11 -12.61 -2.54
CA TYR A 150 11.48 -12.95 -2.12
C TYR A 150 11.76 -12.43 -0.69
N ALA A 151 11.41 -11.18 -0.41
CA ALA A 151 11.54 -10.60 0.91
C ALA A 151 10.70 -11.36 1.97
N PHE A 152 9.46 -11.76 1.60
CA PHE A 152 8.61 -12.58 2.46
C PHE A 152 9.28 -13.91 2.82
N ILE A 153 9.80 -14.65 1.84
CA ILE A 153 10.49 -15.94 2.08
C ILE A 153 11.67 -15.76 3.02
N LYS A 154 12.54 -14.75 2.76
CA LYS A 154 13.69 -14.43 3.63
C LYS A 154 13.26 -14.15 5.06
N LYS A 155 12.25 -13.29 5.24
CA LYS A 155 11.77 -12.88 6.56
C LYS A 155 11.01 -13.99 7.29
N ALA A 156 10.27 -14.84 6.56
CA ALA A 156 9.64 -16.03 7.11
C ALA A 156 10.67 -17.04 7.62
N PHE A 157 11.78 -17.23 6.89
CA PHE A 157 12.88 -18.07 7.36
C PHE A 157 13.50 -17.52 8.65
N ILE A 158 13.76 -16.20 8.73
CA ILE A 158 14.24 -15.54 9.96
C ILE A 158 13.26 -15.77 11.12
N ALA A 159 11.94 -15.70 10.87
CA ALA A 159 10.92 -15.96 11.90
C ALA A 159 10.97 -17.40 12.42
N LEU A 160 11.10 -18.39 11.54
CA LEU A 160 11.16 -19.81 11.87
C LEU A 160 12.45 -20.20 12.62
N THR A 161 13.56 -19.51 12.31
CA THR A 161 14.86 -19.74 12.97
C THR A 161 15.05 -18.91 14.24
N PHE A 162 14.04 -18.10 14.61
CA PHE A 162 14.05 -17.23 15.80
C PHE A 162 15.21 -16.22 15.83
N GLN A 163 15.78 -15.89 14.69
CA GLN A 163 16.80 -14.84 14.54
C GLN A 163 16.16 -13.45 14.66
N ASP A 164 16.96 -12.44 15.01
CA ASP A 164 16.51 -11.06 15.00
C ASP A 164 16.61 -10.46 13.60
N TYR A 165 15.69 -9.54 13.29
CA TYR A 165 15.67 -8.82 12.03
C TYR A 165 16.67 -7.67 12.08
N GLU A 166 17.41 -7.50 10.99
CA GLU A 166 18.39 -6.42 10.84
C GLU A 166 17.76 -5.04 11.09
N ASP A 167 18.53 -4.13 11.65
CA ASP A 167 18.15 -2.73 11.91
C ASP A 167 16.91 -2.55 12.80
N THR A 168 16.48 -3.57 13.52
CA THR A 168 15.31 -3.49 14.42
C THR A 168 15.70 -3.62 15.88
N THR A 169 14.88 -3.06 16.78
CA THR A 169 15.02 -3.35 18.23
C THR A 169 14.49 -4.74 18.54
N PRO A 170 14.93 -5.40 19.64
CA PRO A 170 14.42 -6.73 20.03
C PRO A 170 12.89 -6.76 20.17
N LYS A 171 12.29 -5.67 20.60
CA LYS A 171 10.82 -5.55 20.70
C LYS A 171 10.16 -5.57 19.32
N VAL A 172 10.66 -4.79 18.38
CA VAL A 172 10.15 -4.74 17.00
C VAL A 172 10.38 -6.08 16.32
N SER A 173 11.58 -6.66 16.46
CA SER A 173 11.92 -7.99 15.94
C SER A 173 10.92 -9.06 16.40
N LYS A 174 10.57 -9.08 17.70
CA LYS A 174 9.58 -9.99 18.25
C LYS A 174 8.17 -9.78 17.64
N GLN A 175 7.78 -8.53 17.37
CA GLN A 175 6.49 -8.24 16.76
C GLN A 175 6.44 -8.69 15.29
N ILE A 176 7.50 -8.43 14.52
CA ILE A 176 7.64 -8.88 13.13
C ILE A 176 7.58 -10.42 13.08
N ARG A 177 8.35 -11.10 13.92
CA ARG A 177 8.35 -12.57 14.02
C ARG A 177 6.94 -13.13 14.27
N ARG A 178 6.21 -12.57 15.22
CA ARG A 178 4.82 -12.97 15.47
C ARG A 178 3.97 -12.85 14.22
N ASP A 179 4.05 -11.75 13.50
CA ASP A 179 3.25 -11.51 12.29
C ASP A 179 3.58 -12.54 11.20
N TYR A 180 4.87 -12.84 10.99
CA TYR A 180 5.29 -13.88 10.03
C TYR A 180 4.83 -15.28 10.45
N LEU A 181 4.87 -15.61 11.74
CA LEU A 181 4.35 -16.89 12.23
C LEU A 181 2.82 -16.98 12.03
N VAL A 182 2.08 -15.89 12.19
CA VAL A 182 0.64 -15.84 11.87
C VAL A 182 0.40 -16.07 10.38
N MET A 183 1.18 -15.41 9.50
CA MET A 183 1.06 -15.61 8.05
C MET A 183 1.42 -17.05 7.62
N ILE A 184 2.47 -17.64 8.18
CA ILE A 184 2.83 -19.04 7.94
C ILE A 184 1.70 -19.97 8.40
N SER A 185 1.13 -19.73 9.59
CA SER A 185 -0.02 -20.50 10.08
C SER A 185 -1.23 -20.38 9.17
N PHE A 186 -1.54 -19.19 8.68
CA PHE A 186 -2.60 -18.96 7.71
C PHE A 186 -2.39 -19.76 6.42
N MET A 187 -1.19 -19.70 5.84
CA MET A 187 -0.83 -20.48 4.65
C MET A 187 -0.93 -21.99 4.88
N THR A 188 -0.49 -22.44 6.06
CA THR A 188 -0.57 -23.86 6.45
C THR A 188 -2.03 -24.33 6.55
N VAL A 189 -2.91 -23.51 7.14
CA VAL A 189 -4.36 -23.81 7.20
C VAL A 189 -4.95 -23.91 5.81
N LEU A 190 -4.67 -22.94 4.91
CA LEU A 190 -5.15 -22.98 3.53
C LEU A 190 -4.63 -24.20 2.77
N ALA A 191 -3.35 -24.53 2.92
CA ALA A 191 -2.75 -25.71 2.30
C ALA A 191 -3.39 -27.01 2.83
N THR A 192 -3.66 -27.09 4.13
CA THR A 192 -4.33 -28.24 4.74
C THR A 192 -5.76 -28.40 4.24
N LEU A 193 -6.53 -27.30 4.20
CA LEU A 193 -7.90 -27.34 3.63
C LEU A 193 -7.88 -27.75 2.17
N SER A 194 -6.91 -27.27 1.38
CA SER A 194 -6.77 -27.65 -0.02
C SER A 194 -6.37 -29.12 -0.21
N TYR A 195 -5.56 -29.66 0.70
CA TYR A 195 -5.22 -31.07 0.71
C TYR A 195 -6.45 -31.96 1.00
N LEU A 196 -7.30 -31.53 1.94
CA LEU A 196 -8.48 -32.30 2.39
C LEU A 196 -9.67 -32.18 1.42
N TYR A 197 -9.86 -31.03 0.79
CA TYR A 197 -11.09 -30.71 0.04
C TYR A 197 -10.88 -30.36 -1.43
N GLY A 198 -9.63 -30.27 -1.90
CA GLY A 198 -9.28 -29.95 -3.28
C GLY A 198 -8.44 -28.69 -3.42
N TRP A 199 -7.51 -28.70 -4.37
CA TRP A 199 -6.57 -27.60 -4.63
C TRP A 199 -7.28 -26.29 -5.05
N GLU A 200 -8.51 -26.38 -5.53
CA GLU A 200 -9.35 -25.27 -5.94
C GLU A 200 -9.62 -24.30 -4.77
N ILE A 201 -9.55 -24.77 -3.53
CA ILE A 201 -9.76 -23.91 -2.35
C ILE A 201 -8.68 -22.83 -2.28
N ILE A 202 -7.40 -23.21 -2.25
CA ILE A 202 -6.33 -22.23 -2.19
C ILE A 202 -6.27 -21.37 -3.45
N ALA A 203 -6.53 -21.98 -4.63
CA ALA A 203 -6.51 -21.27 -5.89
C ALA A 203 -7.61 -20.20 -5.95
N THR A 204 -8.86 -20.57 -5.65
CA THR A 204 -10.04 -19.70 -5.81
C THR A 204 -10.15 -18.64 -4.72
N PHE A 205 -9.86 -19.01 -3.46
CA PHE A 205 -10.13 -18.12 -2.33
C PHE A 205 -8.92 -17.31 -1.87
N TRP A 206 -7.73 -17.61 -2.40
CA TRP A 206 -6.55 -16.85 -1.99
C TRP A 206 -5.54 -16.62 -3.12
N LEU A 207 -5.00 -17.65 -3.79
CA LEU A 207 -3.84 -17.50 -4.67
C LEU A 207 -4.16 -16.65 -5.91
N ILE A 208 -5.26 -16.94 -6.62
CA ILE A 208 -5.68 -16.15 -7.80
C ILE A 208 -6.08 -14.72 -7.37
N PRO A 209 -6.96 -14.53 -6.36
CA PRO A 209 -7.26 -13.19 -5.84
C PRO A 209 -6.01 -12.41 -5.45
N PHE A 210 -5.05 -13.03 -4.76
CA PHE A 210 -3.84 -12.38 -4.30
C PHE A 210 -2.89 -12.05 -5.45
N VAL A 211 -2.43 -13.07 -6.20
CA VAL A 211 -1.34 -12.89 -7.17
C VAL A 211 -1.81 -12.18 -8.44
N VAL A 212 -2.99 -12.57 -8.96
CA VAL A 212 -3.44 -12.12 -10.29
C VAL A 212 -4.23 -10.80 -10.22
N ILE A 213 -4.85 -10.49 -9.07
CA ILE A 213 -5.74 -9.33 -8.96
C ILE A 213 -5.23 -8.34 -7.93
N ALA A 214 -5.03 -8.74 -6.69
CA ALA A 214 -4.64 -7.82 -5.62
C ALA A 214 -3.24 -7.23 -5.82
N SER A 215 -2.26 -8.05 -6.20
CA SER A 215 -0.88 -7.59 -6.42
C SER A 215 -0.78 -6.52 -7.51
N PRO A 216 -1.36 -6.70 -8.73
CA PRO A 216 -1.37 -5.65 -9.73
C PRO A 216 -2.13 -4.39 -9.29
N ILE A 217 -3.28 -4.54 -8.63
CA ILE A 217 -4.06 -3.40 -8.16
C ILE A 217 -3.25 -2.59 -7.14
N HIS A 218 -2.66 -3.25 -6.14
CA HIS A 218 -1.85 -2.60 -5.11
C HIS A 218 -0.61 -1.92 -5.72
N ALA A 219 0.11 -2.61 -6.61
CA ALA A 219 1.24 -2.03 -7.33
C ALA A 219 0.85 -0.77 -8.13
N LEU A 220 -0.33 -0.78 -8.78
CA LEU A 220 -0.85 0.37 -9.52
C LEU A 220 -1.31 1.52 -8.60
N ILE A 221 -1.61 1.27 -7.35
CA ILE A 221 -1.90 2.32 -6.36
C ILE A 221 -0.60 2.97 -5.90
N GLU A 222 0.41 2.18 -5.50
CA GLU A 222 1.65 2.67 -4.91
C GLU A 222 2.64 3.29 -5.93
N MET A 223 2.75 2.72 -7.14
CA MET A 223 3.73 3.17 -8.13
C MET A 223 3.74 4.69 -8.36
N PRO A 224 2.61 5.40 -8.45
CA PRO A 224 2.61 6.85 -8.69
C PRO A 224 3.21 7.68 -7.55
N GLU A 225 3.24 7.16 -6.32
CA GLU A 225 3.49 7.93 -5.11
C GLU A 225 4.84 8.65 -5.13
N HIS A 226 5.87 7.96 -5.62
CA HIS A 226 7.24 8.48 -5.67
C HIS A 226 7.89 8.40 -7.05
N TYR A 227 7.22 7.81 -8.05
CA TYR A 227 7.79 7.65 -9.39
C TYR A 227 8.17 8.98 -10.02
N GLN A 228 9.44 9.11 -10.41
CA GLN A 228 10.04 10.33 -10.97
C GLN A 228 9.95 11.56 -10.05
N CYS A 229 9.77 11.37 -8.75
CA CYS A 229 9.90 12.44 -7.77
C CYS A 229 11.38 12.61 -7.37
N ASN A 230 11.70 13.73 -6.74
CA ASN A 230 13.08 14.04 -6.34
C ASN A 230 13.51 13.20 -5.12
N THR A 231 14.42 12.26 -5.33
CA THR A 231 14.90 11.33 -4.28
C THR A 231 15.91 11.94 -3.30
N GLU A 232 16.43 13.14 -3.61
CA GLU A 232 17.43 13.85 -2.79
C GLU A 232 16.84 15.03 -2.02
N SER A 233 15.56 15.31 -2.22
CA SER A 233 14.85 16.39 -1.53
C SER A 233 14.09 15.86 -0.32
N THR A 234 14.17 16.55 0.81
CA THR A 234 13.32 16.32 1.98
C THR A 234 12.00 17.07 1.93
N HIS A 235 11.74 17.83 0.86
CA HIS A 235 10.50 18.58 0.68
C HIS A 235 9.40 17.69 0.08
N GLN A 236 8.28 17.56 0.78
CA GLN A 236 7.17 16.70 0.39
C GLN A 236 6.54 17.11 -0.95
N TYR A 237 6.58 18.38 -1.32
CA TYR A 237 6.09 18.85 -2.62
C TYR A 237 6.89 18.33 -3.82
N SER A 238 8.17 17.99 -3.61
CA SER A 238 9.08 17.53 -4.68
C SER A 238 9.40 16.04 -4.61
N ASN A 239 9.26 15.38 -3.44
CA ASN A 239 9.63 13.98 -3.27
C ASN A 239 8.45 13.01 -3.26
N THR A 240 7.22 13.51 -3.33
CA THR A 240 5.99 12.72 -3.41
C THR A 240 5.02 13.29 -4.44
N ARG A 241 4.03 12.49 -4.83
CA ARG A 241 2.99 12.85 -5.80
C ARG A 241 1.61 12.69 -5.20
N THR A 242 0.72 13.64 -5.48
CA THR A 242 -0.72 13.52 -5.22
C THR A 242 -1.48 13.22 -6.51
N ILE A 243 -2.44 12.30 -6.44
CA ILE A 243 -3.42 12.03 -7.48
C ILE A 243 -4.79 12.40 -6.96
N LYS A 244 -5.40 13.46 -7.49
CA LYS A 244 -6.72 13.92 -7.03
C LYS A 244 -7.80 12.85 -7.20
N SER A 245 -7.87 12.24 -8.38
CA SER A 245 -8.79 11.16 -8.76
C SER A 245 -10.28 11.48 -8.50
N ASN A 246 -11.12 10.45 -8.41
CA ASN A 246 -12.56 10.56 -8.14
C ASN A 246 -12.91 9.97 -6.75
N ALA A 247 -14.15 10.16 -6.32
CA ALA A 247 -14.61 9.71 -4.99
C ALA A 247 -14.46 8.19 -4.78
N PHE A 248 -14.70 7.37 -5.83
CA PHE A 248 -14.52 5.93 -5.73
C PHE A 248 -13.05 5.56 -5.48
N MET A 249 -12.13 6.13 -6.27
CA MET A 249 -10.70 5.86 -6.07
C MET A 249 -10.20 6.39 -4.72
N THR A 250 -10.66 7.56 -4.29
CA THR A 250 -10.32 8.09 -2.96
C THR A 250 -10.80 7.15 -1.84
N TRP A 251 -12.01 6.60 -1.98
CA TRP A 251 -12.50 5.58 -1.05
C TRP A 251 -11.66 4.30 -1.14
N PHE A 252 -11.38 3.82 -2.35
CA PHE A 252 -10.67 2.56 -2.59
C PHE A 252 -9.22 2.59 -2.10
N THR A 253 -8.52 3.71 -2.29
CA THR A 253 -7.18 3.95 -1.75
C THR A 253 -7.21 4.45 -0.31
N ASN A 254 -8.39 4.47 0.32
CA ASN A 254 -8.59 4.98 1.68
C ASN A 254 -8.02 6.40 1.90
N GLY A 255 -8.01 7.25 0.85
CA GLY A 255 -7.48 8.61 0.88
C GLY A 255 -5.96 8.73 0.66
N ASN A 256 -5.24 7.60 0.53
CA ASN A 256 -3.78 7.60 0.31
C ASN A 256 -3.36 8.21 -1.05
N ASN A 257 -4.31 8.38 -1.98
CA ASN A 257 -4.11 9.14 -3.20
C ASN A 257 -3.71 10.62 -2.97
N PHE A 258 -3.96 11.17 -1.77
CA PHE A 258 -3.46 12.47 -1.30
C PHE A 258 -2.10 12.30 -0.61
N HIS A 259 -1.11 11.76 -1.33
CA HIS A 259 0.12 11.28 -0.72
C HIS A 259 1.10 12.40 -0.30
N VAL A 260 1.12 13.53 -1.01
CA VAL A 260 1.86 14.73 -0.58
C VAL A 260 1.32 15.21 0.76
N GLU A 261 0.01 15.31 0.90
CA GLU A 261 -0.70 15.73 2.11
C GLU A 261 -0.43 14.77 3.27
N HIS A 262 -0.41 13.47 2.97
CA HIS A 262 -0.08 12.44 3.92
C HIS A 262 1.37 12.57 4.44
N HIS A 263 2.35 12.79 3.55
CA HIS A 263 3.74 13.02 3.93
C HIS A 263 3.97 14.33 4.66
N MET A 264 3.21 15.37 4.33
CA MET A 264 3.27 16.65 5.06
C MET A 264 2.75 16.54 6.49
N MET A 265 1.72 15.73 6.70
CA MET A 265 1.03 15.58 7.98
C MET A 265 0.61 14.13 8.24
N PRO A 266 1.55 13.21 8.51
CA PRO A 266 1.23 11.79 8.72
C PRO A 266 0.31 11.53 9.92
N GLY A 267 0.21 12.48 10.86
CA GLY A 267 -0.70 12.44 12.00
C GLY A 267 -2.10 12.98 11.71
N LEU A 268 -2.33 13.60 10.55
CA LEU A 268 -3.67 14.05 10.16
C LEU A 268 -4.55 12.85 9.83
N PRO A 269 -5.80 12.79 10.34
CA PRO A 269 -6.72 11.74 9.95
C PRO A 269 -6.84 11.62 8.44
N ILE A 270 -6.72 10.39 7.93
CA ILE A 270 -6.72 10.12 6.49
C ILE A 270 -8.00 10.64 5.81
N ASP A 271 -9.13 10.62 6.53
CA ASP A 271 -10.41 11.17 6.08
C ASP A 271 -10.39 12.71 5.93
N ARG A 272 -9.31 13.38 6.38
CA ARG A 272 -9.14 14.83 6.36
C ARG A 272 -8.04 15.31 5.42
N LEU A 273 -7.38 14.40 4.72
CA LEU A 273 -6.32 14.76 3.76
C LEU A 273 -6.86 15.63 2.61
N HIS A 274 -8.12 15.40 2.19
CA HIS A 274 -8.76 16.25 1.18
C HIS A 274 -8.94 17.71 1.63
N ASP A 275 -9.10 17.99 2.93
CA ASP A 275 -9.18 19.36 3.46
C ASP A 275 -7.81 20.04 3.39
N LEU A 276 -6.74 19.29 3.66
CA LEU A 276 -5.37 19.80 3.50
C LEU A 276 -5.08 20.02 2.02
N HIS A 277 -5.53 19.12 1.13
CA HIS A 277 -5.41 19.27 -0.32
C HIS A 277 -5.96 20.61 -0.81
N ALA A 278 -7.15 20.99 -0.36
CA ALA A 278 -7.77 22.26 -0.72
C ALA A 278 -6.92 23.49 -0.31
N LYS A 279 -6.15 23.38 0.81
CA LYS A 279 -5.32 24.48 1.33
C LYS A 279 -3.97 24.60 0.63
N ILE A 280 -3.40 23.51 0.12
CA ILE A 280 -2.08 23.48 -0.50
C ILE A 280 -2.13 23.35 -2.03
N SER A 281 -3.31 23.42 -2.61
CA SER A 281 -3.53 23.31 -4.06
C SER A 281 -2.65 24.31 -4.82
N GLY A 282 -1.99 23.79 -5.88
CA GLY A 282 -1.08 24.58 -6.72
C GLY A 282 0.39 24.65 -6.23
N LYS A 283 0.73 24.07 -5.09
CA LYS A 283 2.11 24.03 -4.57
C LYS A 283 2.87 22.74 -4.94
N TYR A 284 2.20 21.75 -5.55
CA TYR A 284 2.82 20.47 -5.91
C TYR A 284 3.77 20.60 -7.10
N GLU A 285 4.94 20.00 -7.03
CA GLU A 285 5.78 19.74 -8.22
C GLU A 285 5.29 18.52 -9.00
N HIS A 286 4.74 17.53 -8.29
CA HIS A 286 4.21 16.30 -8.86
C HIS A 286 2.73 16.13 -8.54
N TYR A 287 1.89 16.29 -9.57
CA TYR A 287 0.44 16.18 -9.47
C TYR A 287 -0.14 15.47 -10.68
N SER A 288 -1.12 14.64 -10.47
CA SER A 288 -1.90 14.04 -11.54
C SER A 288 -3.40 14.14 -11.25
N PRO A 289 -4.22 14.55 -12.23
CA PRO A 289 -5.67 14.68 -11.98
C PRO A 289 -6.36 13.33 -11.78
N THR A 290 -5.82 12.25 -12.37
CA THR A 290 -6.36 10.89 -12.24
C THR A 290 -5.25 9.84 -12.40
N TYR A 291 -5.45 8.63 -11.90
CA TYR A 291 -4.57 7.47 -12.18
C TYR A 291 -4.44 7.22 -13.68
N ARG A 292 -5.55 7.32 -14.44
CA ARG A 292 -5.51 7.20 -15.90
C ARG A 292 -4.56 8.22 -16.55
N ALA A 293 -4.63 9.49 -16.14
CA ALA A 293 -3.75 10.53 -16.68
C ALA A 293 -2.28 10.23 -16.37
N PHE A 294 -1.98 9.77 -15.16
CA PHE A 294 -0.63 9.34 -14.78
C PHE A 294 -0.13 8.19 -15.68
N TYR A 295 -0.86 7.08 -15.77
CA TYR A 295 -0.43 5.91 -16.54
C TYR A 295 -0.37 6.17 -18.04
N MET A 296 -1.26 7.00 -18.59
CA MET A 296 -1.15 7.45 -19.99
C MET A 296 0.12 8.29 -20.23
N GLY A 297 0.55 9.07 -19.23
CA GLY A 297 1.83 9.79 -19.26
C GLY A 297 3.02 8.85 -19.31
N VAL A 298 3.05 7.85 -18.41
CA VAL A 298 4.10 6.82 -18.37
C VAL A 298 4.16 6.05 -19.70
N LEU A 299 3.00 5.58 -20.20
CA LEU A 299 2.93 4.85 -21.46
C LEU A 299 3.40 5.68 -22.66
N LYS A 300 2.99 6.95 -22.75
CA LYS A 300 3.45 7.85 -23.81
C LYS A 300 4.96 8.06 -23.77
N LYS A 301 5.55 8.19 -22.56
CA LYS A 301 7.00 8.32 -22.41
C LYS A 301 7.71 7.03 -22.84
N MET A 302 7.24 5.87 -22.40
CA MET A 302 7.76 4.55 -22.75
C MET A 302 7.75 4.27 -24.25
N LEU A 303 6.72 4.77 -24.98
CA LEU A 303 6.55 4.58 -26.41
C LEU A 303 7.24 5.66 -27.26
N ARG A 304 7.73 6.74 -26.67
CA ARG A 304 8.55 7.72 -27.42
C ARG A 304 9.87 7.06 -27.76
N LYS A 305 10.12 6.86 -29.06
CA LYS A 305 11.50 6.62 -29.54
C LYS A 305 12.32 7.83 -29.12
N GLU A 306 13.47 7.62 -28.51
CA GLU A 306 14.48 8.66 -28.45
C GLU A 306 14.75 9.08 -29.90
N SER A 307 14.35 10.29 -30.26
CA SER A 307 14.90 10.95 -31.43
C SER A 307 16.36 11.21 -31.08
N ASN A 308 17.26 10.38 -31.61
CA ASN A 308 18.69 10.64 -31.58
C ASN A 308 18.91 12.06 -32.13
N GLU A 309 19.16 13.02 -31.26
CA GLU A 309 19.88 14.25 -31.55
C GLU A 309 21.36 14.07 -31.28
#